data_031d6095b1e2e3dc00618c659ec4e34e
#
_entry.id   031d6095b1e2e3dc00618c659ec4e34e
#
_cell.length_a   1.000
_cell.length_b   1.000
_cell.length_c   1.000
_cell.angle_alpha   90.00
_cell.angle_beta   90.00
_cell.angle_gamma   90.00
#
_symmetry.space_group_name_H-M   'P 1'
#
loop_
_entity.id
_entity.type
_entity.pdbx_description
1 polymer ?
#
loop_
_entity_poly.entity_id
_entity_poly.type
_entity_poly.pdbx_seq_one_letter_code
_entity_poly.pdbx_strand_id
1 'polypeptide(L)' 'MEEFTIPEPDNNELAHCLHRLLERERSVLVMTFYADKSTQEVAVQLGLSSENVRVIRHRALGRIRDCMTNERCVT' A
#
# COMPACT_ATOMS: atom_id res chain seq x y z
N MET A 1 9.99 -18.79 1.79
CA MET A 1 9.58 -18.21 1.74
C MET A 1 8.85 -17.76 2.06
N GLU A 2 8.68 -17.40 2.39
CA GLU A 2 7.92 -17.00 2.68
C GLU A 2 7.48 -16.25 2.09
N GLU A 3 6.89 -16.37 1.86
CA GLU A 3 6.37 -15.59 1.24
C GLU A 3 5.93 -14.54 1.87
N PHE A 4 5.79 -13.63 1.35
CA PHE A 4 5.36 -12.44 1.81
C PHE A 4 3.90 -12.50 1.94
N THR A 5 3.44 -12.72 3.02
CA THR A 5 2.04 -12.88 3.24
C THR A 5 1.52 -11.75 4.06
N ILE A 6 0.45 -11.18 3.65
CA ILE A 6 -0.17 -10.14 4.42
C ILE A 6 -0.95 -10.78 5.51
N PRO A 7 -0.55 -10.55 6.71
CA PRO A 7 -1.18 -11.26 7.80
C PRO A 7 -2.39 -10.57 8.30
N GLU A 8 -3.46 -10.61 7.67
CA GLU A 8 -4.55 -10.04 8.25
C GLU A 8 -5.72 -10.72 7.90
N PRO A 9 -6.05 -11.69 8.48
CA PRO A 9 -7.13 -12.52 8.19
C PRO A 9 -8.43 -11.83 8.19
N ASP A 10 -8.59 -10.85 8.99
CA ASP A 10 -9.82 -10.21 9.01
C ASP A 10 -9.89 -9.15 8.05
N ASN A 11 -8.86 -8.91 7.30
CA ASN A 11 -8.81 -7.77 6.47
C ASN A 11 -9.07 -8.07 5.05
N ASN A 12 -10.16 -8.73 4.76
CA ASN A 12 -10.58 -8.90 3.39
C ASN A 12 -10.80 -7.55 2.73
N GLU A 13 -11.33 -6.61 3.49
CA GLU A 13 -11.55 -5.29 2.96
C GLU A 13 -10.25 -4.64 2.59
N LEU A 14 -9.25 -4.77 3.45
CA LEU A 14 -7.98 -4.17 3.18
C LEU A 14 -7.34 -4.80 1.95
N ALA A 15 -7.38 -6.12 1.86
CA ALA A 15 -6.81 -6.79 0.71
C ALA A 15 -7.52 -6.36 -0.56
N HIS A 16 -8.83 -6.25 -0.52
CA HIS A 16 -9.59 -5.83 -1.67
C HIS A 16 -9.19 -4.42 -2.09
N CYS A 17 -9.05 -3.53 -1.13
CA CYS A 17 -8.66 -2.16 -1.43
C CYS A 17 -7.25 -2.08 -1.97
N LEU A 18 -6.35 -2.91 -1.46
CA LEU A 18 -5.00 -2.95 -1.98
C LEU A 18 -4.99 -3.38 -3.44
N HIS A 19 -5.83 -4.33 -3.79
CA HIS A 19 -5.87 -4.79 -5.17
C HIS A 19 -6.41 -3.74 -6.12
N ARG A 20 -7.13 -2.77 -5.60
CA ARG A 20 -7.66 -1.71 -6.44
C ARG A 20 -6.66 -0.61 -6.69
N LEU A 21 -5.55 -0.63 -5.99
CA LEU A 21 -4.53 0.38 -6.21
C LEU A 21 -3.74 0.07 -7.46
N LEU A 22 -3.12 1.10 -8.00
CA LEU A 22 -2.17 0.89 -9.07
C LEU A 22 -1.01 0.07 -8.53
N GLU A 23 -0.38 -0.66 -9.42
CA GLU A 23 0.71 -1.51 -8.99
C GLU A 23 1.80 -0.73 -8.27
N ARG A 24 2.11 0.45 -8.77
CA ARG A 24 3.13 1.27 -8.14
C ARG A 24 2.72 1.67 -6.73
N GLU A 25 1.48 2.06 -6.56
CA GLU A 25 0.99 2.46 -5.25
C GLU A 25 1.04 1.30 -4.27
N ARG A 26 0.60 0.15 -4.74
CA ARG A 26 0.60 -1.02 -3.89
C ARG A 26 2.02 -1.40 -3.51
N SER A 27 2.95 -1.33 -4.46
CA SER A 27 4.34 -1.67 -4.18
C SER A 27 4.93 -0.76 -3.12
N VAL A 28 4.64 0.54 -3.21
CA VAL A 28 5.15 1.47 -2.23
C VAL A 28 4.64 1.12 -0.84
N LEU A 29 3.37 0.82 -0.73
CA LEU A 29 2.81 0.50 0.58
C LEU A 29 3.36 -0.81 1.12
N VAL A 30 3.46 -1.81 0.27
CA VAL A 30 3.96 -3.09 0.72
C VAL A 30 5.40 -2.97 1.18
N MET A 31 6.23 -2.28 0.42
CA MET A 31 7.62 -2.13 0.81
C MET A 31 7.77 -1.33 2.09
N THR A 32 6.92 -0.33 2.26
CA THR A 32 7.02 0.52 3.43
C THR A 32 6.55 -0.18 4.70
N PHE A 33 5.39 -0.84 4.61
CA PHE A 33 4.78 -1.34 5.83
C PHE A 33 5.00 -2.81 6.09
N TYR A 34 5.24 -3.59 5.06
CA TYR A 34 5.47 -5.01 5.29
C TYR A 34 6.93 -5.40 5.19
N ALA A 35 7.66 -4.81 4.26
CA ALA A 35 9.08 -5.10 4.14
C ALA A 35 9.93 -4.16 4.96
N ASP A 36 9.29 -3.14 5.57
CA ASP A 36 9.99 -2.27 6.49
C ASP A 36 11.13 -1.52 5.83
N LYS A 37 10.99 -1.13 4.60
CA LYS A 37 12.02 -0.40 3.91
C LYS A 37 11.85 1.08 4.11
N SER A 38 12.96 1.79 4.10
CA SER A 38 12.91 3.24 4.23
C SER A 38 12.43 3.85 2.92
N THR A 39 12.04 5.12 2.98
CA THR A 39 11.59 5.82 1.80
C THR A 39 12.68 5.82 0.74
N GLN A 40 13.93 6.00 1.13
CA GLN A 40 15.01 6.00 0.18
C GLN A 40 15.20 4.65 -0.47
N GLU A 41 15.08 3.60 0.32
CA GLU A 41 15.22 2.27 -0.24
C GLU A 41 14.11 1.97 -1.25
N VAL A 42 12.91 2.37 -0.92
CA VAL A 42 11.80 2.17 -1.84
C VAL A 42 12.04 2.96 -3.12
N ALA A 43 12.51 4.19 -2.99
CA ALA A 43 12.76 5.03 -4.14
C ALA A 43 13.79 4.40 -5.07
N VAL A 44 14.86 3.92 -4.49
CA VAL A 44 15.91 3.29 -5.30
C VAL A 44 15.37 2.06 -6.00
N GLN A 45 14.64 1.27 -5.27
CA GLN A 45 14.14 0.02 -5.82
C GLN A 45 13.15 0.24 -6.94
N LEU A 46 12.34 1.27 -6.86
CA LEU A 46 11.35 1.55 -7.87
C LEU A 46 11.80 2.56 -8.91
N GLY A 47 13.01 3.10 -8.75
CA GLY A 47 13.50 4.06 -9.72
C GLY A 47 12.81 5.41 -9.60
N LEU A 48 12.45 5.78 -8.39
CA LEU A 48 11.75 7.03 -8.14
C LEU A 48 12.55 7.90 -7.20
N SER A 49 12.12 9.15 -7.06
CA SER A 49 12.72 10.02 -6.06
C SER A 49 12.02 9.78 -4.72
N SER A 50 12.71 10.15 -3.66
CA SER A 50 12.11 10.01 -2.33
C SER A 50 10.83 10.83 -2.21
N GLU A 51 10.82 11.99 -2.82
CA GLU A 51 9.63 12.82 -2.78
C GLU A 51 8.48 12.15 -3.48
N ASN A 52 8.75 11.53 -4.61
CA ASN A 52 7.72 10.83 -5.32
C ASN A 52 7.16 9.68 -4.49
N VAL A 53 8.04 8.97 -3.81
CA VAL A 53 7.59 7.87 -2.97
C VAL A 53 6.66 8.39 -1.89
N ARG A 54 6.99 9.52 -1.29
CA ARG A 54 6.13 10.09 -0.26
C ARG A 54 4.77 10.47 -0.80
N VAL A 55 4.75 11.08 -1.98
CA VAL A 55 3.49 11.48 -2.57
C VAL A 55 2.66 10.26 -2.90
N ILE A 56 3.28 9.26 -3.49
CA ILE A 56 2.57 8.04 -3.85
C ILE A 56 2.01 7.37 -2.61
N ARG A 57 2.83 7.31 -1.55
CA ARG A 57 2.39 6.69 -0.32
C ARG A 57 1.19 7.42 0.27
N HIS A 58 1.26 8.74 0.28
CA HIS A 58 0.18 9.53 0.83
C HIS A 58 -1.12 9.30 0.05
N ARG A 59 -1.02 9.31 -1.27
CA ARG A 59 -2.20 9.10 -2.09
C ARG A 59 -2.74 7.70 -1.93
N ALA A 60 -1.85 6.72 -1.86
CA ALA A 60 -2.29 5.35 -1.72
C ALA A 60 -3.01 5.14 -0.40
N LEU A 61 -2.48 5.71 0.66
CA LEU A 61 -3.13 5.59 1.96
C LEU A 61 -4.50 6.26 1.95
N GLY A 62 -4.61 7.39 1.26
CA GLY A 62 -5.89 8.06 1.15
C GLY A 62 -6.90 7.22 0.40
N ARG A 63 -6.45 6.57 -0.67
CA ARG A 63 -7.35 5.74 -1.44
C ARG A 63 -7.82 4.52 -0.64
N ILE A 64 -6.91 3.96 0.13
CA ILE A 64 -7.29 2.81 0.94
C ILE A 64 -8.30 3.24 2.00
N ARG A 65 -8.05 4.38 2.62
CA ARG A 65 -8.97 4.86 3.63
C ARG A 65 -10.36 5.11 3.03
N ASP A 66 -10.39 5.74 1.86
CA ASP A 66 -11.66 6.00 1.20
C ASP A 66 -12.35 4.70 0.81
N CYS A 67 -11.59 3.77 0.29
CA CYS A 67 -12.15 2.49 -0.11
C CYS A 67 -12.76 1.77 1.06
N MET A 68 -12.06 1.71 2.17
CA MET A 68 -12.55 1.00 3.33
C MET A 68 -13.76 1.72 3.93
N THR A 69 -13.72 3.03 3.93
CA THR A 69 -14.84 3.79 4.46
C THR A 69 -16.08 3.58 3.60
N ASN A 70 -15.90 3.60 2.29
CA ASN A 70 -17.03 3.40 1.42
C ASN A 70 -17.63 2.03 1.58
N GLU A 71 -16.80 1.03 1.74
CA GLU A 71 -17.32 -0.31 1.89
C GLU A 71 -18.09 -0.45 3.18
N ARG A 72 -17.63 0.21 4.21
CA ARG A 72 -18.36 0.19 5.46
C ARG A 72 -19.69 0.89 5.31
N CYS A 73 -19.70 1.99 4.59
CA CYS A 73 -20.93 2.71 4.43
C CYS A 73 -21.95 1.91 3.65
N VAL A 74 -21.47 1.13 2.73
CA VAL A 74 -22.38 0.36 1.90
C VAL A 74 -23.05 -0.73 2.69
N THR A 75 -22.34 -1.27 3.63
CA THR A 75 -23.00 -2.26 4.46
C THR A 75 -23.87 -1.57 5.47
#